data_772f73d87ad42366469cd88b8a0f2297
#
_entry.id   772f73d87ad42366469cd88b8a0f2297
#
_cell.length_a   1.000
_cell.length_b   1.000
_cell.length_c   1.000
_cell.angle_alpha   90.00
_cell.angle_beta   90.00
_cell.angle_gamma   90.00
#
_symmetry.space_group_name_H-M   'P 1'
#
loop_
_entity.id
_entity.type
_entity.pdbx_description
1 polymer ?
#
loop_
_entity_poly.entity_id
_entity_poly.type
_entity_poly.pdbx_seq_one_letter_code
_entity_poly.pdbx_strand_id
1 'polypeptide(L)'
;MKNDTAPLSAIPAAASGTPGNLQTLLGEDQAPRWWKRPALWIGLTALVVAGFGVYYWQAQKQTNAAPVYITEALKKGNLTLTVAANGTLQPTRAVNIGSELSGTVKRVLVDVNDRVKTGQVLVELDTAKLNDQVQRSRAALASSQAQLALATATVKEARASLARFEEVSRLSGGKVPSAAELDTARASVDRAVASEASARANVTSSRATLSTDETNFSKASIRSPIDGVVLTRTVDPGNAVAASLQAVTLFTVAENLAQLKLDVSVDEADVGSVKMGQKASFTVSAYPSRRYPATINRVAFGSTKTDNVVTYVSTLDVDNSDLSLRPGMTAAATIVATERNDVLLVPNTALRFSPTAAAAGAGSAAASGNVLSTLMPRMPRSGGTRRATEAPGANQGQR
;
A
#
# COMPACT_ATOMS: atom_id res chain seq x y z
N MET A 1 1.50 -29.02 57.83
CA MET A 1 0.55 -29.24 58.93
C MET A 1 -0.41 -30.31 58.48
N LYS A 2 -0.21 -31.41 59.06
CA LYS A 2 -1.08 -32.42 59.67
C LYS A 2 -1.91 -33.20 58.69
N ASN A 3 -1.55 -34.46 58.41
CA ASN A 3 -1.80 -35.66 59.24
C ASN A 3 -3.30 -36.01 59.19
N ASP A 4 -3.75 -37.20 58.95
CA ASP A 4 -3.38 -38.51 59.47
C ASP A 4 -4.16 -39.59 58.73
N THR A 5 -3.64 -40.64 58.39
CA THR A 5 -3.47 -41.96 59.08
C THR A 5 -4.50 -43.01 58.71
N ALA A 6 -3.98 -44.14 58.31
CA ALA A 6 -4.57 -45.46 58.21
C ALA A 6 -5.06 -45.97 59.58
N PRO A 7 -5.69 -47.13 59.75
CA PRO A 7 -5.04 -48.44 59.73
C PRO A 7 -5.89 -49.61 59.19
N LEU A 8 -5.32 -50.64 58.61
CA LEU A 8 -4.85 -51.96 59.16
C LEU A 8 -5.86 -52.68 60.07
N SER A 9 -6.14 -53.90 59.67
CA SER A 9 -6.20 -55.11 60.51
C SER A 9 -7.15 -56.17 59.92
N ALA A 10 -6.99 -57.42 59.89
CA ALA A 10 -6.01 -58.38 60.35
C ALA A 10 -6.49 -59.76 59.86
N ILE A 11 -5.53 -60.63 59.67
CA ILE A 11 -5.65 -62.08 59.51
C ILE A 11 -6.01 -62.72 60.85
N PRO A 12 -6.63 -63.90 60.93
CA PRO A 12 -5.90 -65.10 61.27
C PRO A 12 -6.30 -66.37 60.50
N ALA A 13 -5.47 -67.19 60.04
CA ALA A 13 -4.57 -68.27 60.55
C ALA A 13 -5.30 -69.52 61.10
N ALA A 14 -5.00 -70.60 60.37
CA ALA A 14 -4.59 -71.92 60.78
C ALA A 14 -5.52 -72.93 61.46
N ALA A 15 -5.56 -74.09 60.88
CA ALA A 15 -5.09 -75.37 61.50
C ALA A 15 -5.48 -76.55 60.60
N SER A 16 -4.59 -77.24 59.99
CA SER A 16 -3.88 -78.49 60.40
C SER A 16 -4.78 -79.71 60.62
N GLY A 17 -4.46 -80.75 59.89
CA GLY A 17 -4.94 -82.12 60.20
C GLY A 17 -4.72 -83.13 59.06
N THR A 18 -3.60 -83.75 59.05
CA THR A 18 -3.16 -84.98 58.35
C THR A 18 -3.70 -86.20 59.07
N PRO A 19 -3.49 -87.47 58.67
CA PRO A 19 -3.46 -88.20 57.38
C PRO A 19 -4.27 -89.54 57.47
N GLY A 20 -4.20 -90.31 56.42
CA GLY A 20 -4.52 -91.74 56.49
C GLY A 20 -5.06 -92.29 55.17
N ASN A 21 -4.21 -92.79 54.47
CA ASN A 21 -3.86 -94.16 54.14
C ASN A 21 -4.74 -94.97 53.23
N LEU A 22 -4.09 -95.43 52.22
CA LEU A 22 -4.04 -96.82 51.65
C LEU A 22 -5.13 -97.24 50.69
N GLN A 23 -4.66 -97.37 49.45
CA GLN A 23 -4.74 -98.58 48.63
C GLN A 23 -5.93 -99.48 48.91
N THR A 24 -6.70 -99.63 47.90
CA THR A 24 -6.93 -101.00 47.40
C THR A 24 -7.77 -101.04 46.14
N LEU A 25 -7.21 -101.76 45.19
CA LEU A 25 -7.82 -102.67 44.23
C LEU A 25 -8.47 -102.08 42.96
N LEU A 26 -7.65 -102.19 41.93
CA LEU A 26 -7.99 -102.76 40.62
C LEU A 26 -9.45 -103.01 40.31
N GLY A 27 -9.90 -102.23 39.37
CA GLY A 27 -11.12 -102.46 38.61
C GLY A 27 -11.00 -101.72 37.30
N GLU A 28 -10.47 -102.40 36.30
CA GLU A 28 -10.66 -102.02 34.93
C GLU A 28 -12.16 -101.86 34.62
N ASP A 29 -12.56 -100.74 34.21
CA ASP A 29 -13.80 -100.65 33.37
C ASP A 29 -13.71 -99.48 32.39
N GLN A 30 -13.95 -99.82 31.22
CA GLN A 30 -13.93 -99.13 29.94
C GLN A 30 -14.56 -97.74 30.01
N ALA A 31 -13.85 -96.73 29.56
CA ALA A 31 -14.41 -95.44 29.31
C ALA A 31 -15.45 -95.48 28.19
N PRO A 32 -16.67 -95.07 28.40
CA PRO A 32 -17.66 -94.95 27.36
C PRO A 32 -17.23 -93.78 26.42
N ARG A 33 -17.01 -94.13 25.13
CA ARG A 33 -16.78 -93.16 24.06
C ARG A 33 -17.98 -92.24 23.90
N TRP A 34 -18.03 -91.18 24.74
CA TRP A 34 -19.08 -90.13 24.73
C TRP A 34 -19.09 -89.35 23.41
N TRP A 35 -17.96 -89.31 22.71
CA TRP A 35 -17.83 -88.58 21.41
C TRP A 35 -18.53 -89.23 20.22
N LYS A 36 -19.20 -90.33 20.36
CA LYS A 36 -19.93 -91.01 19.28
C LYS A 36 -21.44 -90.90 19.37
N ARG A 37 -21.95 -90.03 20.22
CA ARG A 37 -23.40 -89.77 20.29
C ARG A 37 -23.76 -88.77 19.17
N PRO A 38 -24.55 -89.13 18.12
CA PRO A 38 -24.87 -88.24 17.02
C PRO A 38 -25.69 -87.01 17.49
N ALA A 39 -26.38 -87.10 18.63
CA ALA A 39 -27.13 -86.00 19.25
C ALA A 39 -26.28 -84.82 19.69
N LEU A 40 -25.01 -85.04 20.05
CA LEU A 40 -24.09 -83.92 20.42
C LEU A 40 -23.66 -83.12 19.18
N TRP A 41 -23.46 -83.80 18.07
CA TRP A 41 -23.08 -83.18 16.81
C TRP A 41 -24.26 -82.36 16.20
N ILE A 42 -25.48 -82.89 16.33
CA ILE A 42 -26.71 -82.19 15.94
C ILE A 42 -26.94 -80.97 16.81
N GLY A 43 -26.70 -81.04 18.11
CA GLY A 43 -26.77 -79.92 19.05
C GLY A 43 -25.74 -78.83 18.74
N LEU A 44 -24.48 -79.22 18.44
CA LEU A 44 -23.42 -78.29 18.05
C LEU A 44 -23.69 -77.60 16.74
N THR A 45 -24.17 -78.34 15.71
CA THR A 45 -24.55 -77.73 14.43
C THR A 45 -25.74 -76.81 14.54
N ALA A 46 -26.75 -77.17 15.35
CA ALA A 46 -27.88 -76.26 15.60
C ALA A 46 -27.49 -74.99 16.32
N LEU A 47 -26.50 -75.07 17.26
CA LEU A 47 -25.98 -73.91 17.97
C LEU A 47 -25.14 -73.00 17.07
N VAL A 48 -24.34 -73.61 16.15
CA VAL A 48 -23.58 -72.84 15.14
C VAL A 48 -24.52 -72.20 14.13
N VAL A 49 -25.56 -72.88 13.66
CA VAL A 49 -26.58 -72.33 12.74
C VAL A 49 -27.37 -71.21 13.41
N ALA A 50 -27.78 -71.39 14.67
CA ALA A 50 -28.47 -70.35 15.46
C ALA A 50 -27.56 -69.14 15.68
N GLY A 51 -26.27 -69.37 16.07
CA GLY A 51 -25.27 -68.31 16.19
C GLY A 51 -25.04 -67.53 14.89
N PHE A 52 -24.92 -68.28 13.75
CA PHE A 52 -24.76 -67.65 12.46
C PHE A 52 -26.04 -66.91 12.02
N GLY A 53 -27.21 -67.41 12.34
CA GLY A 53 -28.49 -66.75 12.08
C GLY A 53 -28.64 -65.45 12.89
N VAL A 54 -28.28 -65.49 14.18
CA VAL A 54 -28.30 -64.28 15.02
C VAL A 54 -27.21 -63.27 14.53
N TYR A 55 -26.04 -63.76 14.18
CA TYR A 55 -24.96 -62.90 13.63
C TYR A 55 -25.40 -62.27 12.29
N TYR A 56 -26.00 -63.04 11.40
CA TYR A 56 -26.50 -62.54 10.14
C TYR A 56 -27.64 -61.54 10.30
N TRP A 57 -28.57 -61.80 11.26
CA TRP A 57 -29.65 -60.89 11.56
C TRP A 57 -29.17 -59.59 12.21
N GLN A 58 -28.16 -59.67 13.08
CA GLN A 58 -27.53 -58.51 13.69
C GLN A 58 -26.68 -57.71 12.72
N ALA A 59 -25.95 -58.34 11.80
CA ALA A 59 -25.23 -57.72 10.74
C ALA A 59 -26.16 -57.01 9.73
N GLN A 60 -27.32 -57.62 9.43
CA GLN A 60 -28.30 -57.01 8.53
C GLN A 60 -29.05 -55.82 9.18
N LYS A 61 -29.18 -55.78 10.48
CA LYS A 61 -29.70 -54.63 11.21
C LYS A 61 -28.70 -53.44 11.22
N GLN A 62 -27.41 -53.70 11.27
CA GLN A 62 -26.38 -52.67 11.20
C GLN A 62 -26.22 -52.04 9.81
N THR A 63 -26.48 -52.82 8.74
CA THR A 63 -26.39 -52.31 7.36
C THR A 63 -27.60 -51.46 6.94
N ASN A 64 -28.74 -51.57 7.67
CA ASN A 64 -29.94 -50.82 7.37
C ASN A 64 -30.17 -49.63 8.30
N ALA A 65 -29.19 -49.24 9.14
CA ALA A 65 -29.26 -48.03 9.91
C ALA A 65 -29.23 -46.83 8.97
N ALA A 66 -30.38 -46.21 8.76
CA ALA A 66 -30.45 -44.98 7.97
C ALA A 66 -29.49 -43.93 8.58
N PRO A 67 -28.69 -43.24 7.76
CA PRO A 67 -27.79 -42.19 8.28
C PRO A 67 -28.59 -41.12 9.05
N VAL A 68 -28.22 -40.89 10.28
CA VAL A 68 -28.81 -39.82 11.10
C VAL A 68 -28.13 -38.52 10.72
N TYR A 69 -28.85 -37.63 10.05
CA TYR A 69 -28.38 -36.32 9.71
C TYR A 69 -28.63 -35.34 10.85
N ILE A 70 -27.62 -34.58 11.21
CA ILE A 70 -27.80 -33.45 12.14
C ILE A 70 -28.36 -32.31 11.29
N THR A 71 -29.59 -31.91 11.59
CA THR A 71 -30.23 -30.79 10.90
C THR A 71 -30.21 -29.56 11.79
N GLU A 72 -29.95 -28.40 11.21
CA GLU A 72 -30.07 -27.12 11.90
C GLU A 72 -31.14 -26.27 11.22
N ALA A 73 -31.98 -25.60 12.05
CA ALA A 73 -33.05 -24.74 11.55
C ALA A 73 -32.42 -23.48 10.90
N LEU A 74 -32.94 -23.08 9.74
CA LEU A 74 -32.58 -21.84 9.11
C LEU A 74 -32.96 -20.66 10.01
N LYS A 75 -31.97 -19.77 10.21
CA LYS A 75 -32.18 -18.53 10.98
C LYS A 75 -32.16 -17.34 10.01
N LYS A 76 -33.06 -16.37 10.27
CA LYS A 76 -32.98 -15.09 9.59
C LYS A 76 -31.92 -14.22 10.28
N GLY A 77 -31.15 -13.52 9.50
CA GLY A 77 -30.10 -12.64 10.00
C GLY A 77 -29.57 -11.68 8.93
N ASN A 78 -28.66 -10.83 9.33
CA ASN A 78 -28.02 -9.87 8.43
C ASN A 78 -26.75 -10.49 7.83
N LEU A 79 -26.64 -10.41 6.53
CA LEU A 79 -25.45 -10.84 5.78
C LEU A 79 -24.72 -9.61 5.28
N THR A 80 -23.48 -9.42 5.73
CA THR A 80 -22.59 -8.38 5.23
C THR A 80 -21.45 -9.02 4.46
N LEU A 81 -21.30 -8.65 3.20
CA LEU A 81 -20.14 -9.00 2.40
C LEU A 81 -19.12 -7.87 2.55
N THR A 82 -17.92 -8.20 2.97
CA THR A 82 -16.84 -7.23 3.18
C THR A 82 -15.65 -7.54 2.30
N VAL A 83 -15.02 -6.49 1.78
CA VAL A 83 -13.75 -6.54 1.04
C VAL A 83 -12.66 -6.02 1.97
N ALA A 84 -11.60 -6.79 2.13
CA ALA A 84 -10.42 -6.38 2.87
C ALA A 84 -9.37 -5.82 1.91
N ALA A 85 -8.82 -4.65 2.22
CA ALA A 85 -7.79 -4.01 1.41
C ALA A 85 -6.77 -3.31 2.30
N ASN A 86 -5.50 -3.37 1.92
CA ASN A 86 -4.43 -2.68 2.61
C ASN A 86 -4.13 -1.36 1.92
N GLY A 87 -3.71 -0.37 2.69
CA GLY A 87 -3.41 0.94 2.14
C GLY A 87 -2.53 1.78 3.03
N THR A 88 -2.34 3.02 2.62
CA THR A 88 -1.54 4.02 3.35
C THR A 88 -2.31 5.32 3.51
N LEU A 89 -2.16 5.94 4.67
CA LEU A 89 -2.70 7.26 4.96
C LEU A 89 -1.89 8.33 4.22
N GLN A 90 -2.57 9.20 3.52
CA GLN A 90 -1.99 10.33 2.79
C GLN A 90 -2.65 11.63 3.25
N PRO A 91 -1.95 12.76 3.22
CA PRO A 91 -2.60 14.05 3.42
C PRO A 91 -3.56 14.34 2.25
N THR A 92 -4.60 15.09 2.50
CA THR A 92 -5.56 15.49 1.46
C THR A 92 -4.87 16.22 0.32
N ARG A 93 -3.91 17.09 0.66
CA ARG A 93 -3.05 17.79 -0.29
C ARG A 93 -1.64 17.90 0.27
N ALA A 94 -0.67 17.42 -0.50
CA ALA A 94 0.74 17.62 -0.22
C ALA A 94 1.41 18.28 -1.42
N VAL A 95 2.33 19.20 -1.16
CA VAL A 95 3.12 19.87 -2.18
C VAL A 95 4.59 19.61 -1.92
N ASN A 96 5.26 19.09 -2.93
CA ASN A 96 6.71 18.92 -2.94
C ASN A 96 7.34 20.22 -3.40
N ILE A 97 8.16 20.80 -2.57
CA ILE A 97 8.86 22.07 -2.82
C ILE A 97 10.30 21.75 -3.19
N GLY A 98 10.69 22.14 -4.38
CA GLY A 98 12.04 22.01 -4.89
C GLY A 98 12.70 23.36 -5.16
N SER A 99 13.93 23.37 -5.68
CA SER A 99 14.61 24.57 -6.14
C SER A 99 14.46 24.72 -7.65
N GLU A 100 14.12 25.94 -8.09
CA GLU A 100 14.12 26.32 -9.51
C GLU A 100 15.51 26.81 -9.96
N LEU A 101 16.42 27.09 -9.01
CA LEU A 101 17.78 27.56 -9.26
C LEU A 101 18.80 26.61 -8.67
N SER A 102 19.94 26.51 -9.36
CA SER A 102 21.12 25.83 -8.81
C SER A 102 21.91 26.76 -7.92
N GLY A 103 22.33 26.26 -6.77
CA GLY A 103 23.11 27.05 -5.83
C GLY A 103 23.44 26.27 -4.56
N THR A 104 24.14 26.88 -3.62
CA THR A 104 24.41 26.32 -2.30
C THR A 104 23.41 26.87 -1.30
N VAL A 105 22.90 26.04 -0.43
CA VAL A 105 21.99 26.43 0.63
C VAL A 105 22.77 27.20 1.70
N LYS A 106 22.39 28.45 1.93
CA LYS A 106 22.99 29.31 2.95
C LYS A 106 22.35 29.09 4.31
N ARG A 107 21.02 29.04 4.35
CA ARG A 107 20.26 28.88 5.61
C ARG A 107 18.96 28.10 5.32
N VAL A 108 18.58 27.28 6.29
CA VAL A 108 17.27 26.63 6.39
C VAL A 108 16.56 27.28 7.58
N LEU A 109 15.34 27.76 7.38
CA LEU A 109 14.60 28.58 8.36
C LEU A 109 13.48 27.82 9.05
N VAL A 110 13.19 26.58 8.59
CA VAL A 110 12.10 25.73 9.10
C VAL A 110 12.58 24.30 9.26
N ASP A 111 11.97 23.56 10.18
CA ASP A 111 12.27 22.17 10.41
C ASP A 111 11.01 21.29 10.24
N VAL A 112 11.19 19.97 10.35
CA VAL A 112 10.09 19.00 10.29
C VAL A 112 9.09 19.27 11.42
N ASN A 113 7.80 19.17 11.11
CA ASN A 113 6.65 19.51 11.95
C ASN A 113 6.40 21.00 12.20
N ASP A 114 7.17 21.90 11.63
CA ASP A 114 6.88 23.33 11.71
C ASP A 114 5.66 23.71 10.88
N ARG A 115 4.87 24.65 11.41
CA ARG A 115 3.77 25.26 10.66
C ARG A 115 4.30 26.41 9.82
N VAL A 116 3.95 26.38 8.54
CA VAL A 116 4.37 27.40 7.57
C VAL A 116 3.17 28.05 6.93
N LYS A 117 3.34 29.32 6.54
CA LYS A 117 2.32 30.11 5.83
C LYS A 117 2.73 30.30 4.37
N THR A 118 1.74 30.49 3.52
CA THR A 118 1.95 30.86 2.12
C THR A 118 2.87 32.08 2.00
N GLY A 119 3.90 31.98 1.17
CA GLY A 119 4.91 33.02 0.98
C GLY A 119 6.02 33.06 2.04
N GLN A 120 5.94 32.26 3.11
CA GLN A 120 6.99 32.16 4.11
C GLN A 120 8.26 31.55 3.50
N VAL A 121 9.41 32.15 3.79
CA VAL A 121 10.71 31.64 3.33
C VAL A 121 11.07 30.40 4.13
N LEU A 122 11.38 29.32 3.42
CA LEU A 122 11.79 28.03 3.97
C LEU A 122 13.33 27.88 3.94
N VAL A 123 13.92 28.26 2.80
CA VAL A 123 15.35 28.17 2.53
C VAL A 123 15.82 29.39 1.80
N GLU A 124 17.02 29.81 2.13
CA GLU A 124 17.77 30.82 1.39
C GLU A 124 19.01 30.19 0.75
N LEU A 125 19.11 30.33 -0.55
CA LEU A 125 20.33 30.00 -1.27
C LEU A 125 21.39 31.09 -1.10
N ASP A 126 22.64 30.79 -1.47
CA ASP A 126 23.66 31.82 -1.57
C ASP A 126 23.35 32.76 -2.73
N THR A 127 23.10 34.01 -2.42
CA THR A 127 22.67 35.03 -3.36
C THR A 127 23.78 35.97 -3.81
N ALA A 128 25.02 35.77 -3.37
CA ALA A 128 26.13 36.70 -3.67
C ALA A 128 26.28 36.96 -5.17
N LYS A 129 26.38 35.89 -5.97
CA LYS A 129 26.50 35.99 -7.45
C LYS A 129 25.26 36.63 -8.10
N LEU A 130 24.04 36.31 -7.60
CA LEU A 130 22.80 36.84 -8.14
C LEU A 130 22.66 38.34 -7.79
N ASN A 131 23.05 38.74 -6.60
CA ASN A 131 23.08 40.14 -6.21
C ASN A 131 24.02 40.94 -7.10
N ASP A 132 25.24 40.44 -7.35
CA ASP A 132 26.19 41.08 -8.25
C ASP A 132 25.64 41.21 -9.66
N GLN A 133 24.87 40.22 -10.14
CA GLN A 133 24.22 40.26 -11.45
C GLN A 133 23.15 41.36 -11.50
N VAL A 134 22.29 41.45 -10.48
CA VAL A 134 21.30 42.52 -10.36
C VAL A 134 21.95 43.90 -10.33
N GLN A 135 23.07 44.07 -9.59
CA GLN A 135 23.79 45.33 -9.58
C GLN A 135 24.39 45.73 -10.94
N ARG A 136 24.94 44.75 -11.69
CA ARG A 136 25.41 44.97 -13.07
C ARG A 136 24.27 45.39 -14.00
N SER A 137 23.11 44.74 -13.92
CA SER A 137 21.97 45.06 -14.78
C SER A 137 21.32 46.41 -14.41
N ARG A 138 21.37 46.81 -13.12
CA ARG A 138 20.97 48.18 -12.67
C ARG A 138 21.89 49.23 -13.27
N ALA A 139 23.20 49.01 -13.23
CA ALA A 139 24.16 49.92 -13.80
C ALA A 139 23.99 50.01 -15.37
N ALA A 140 23.71 48.90 -16.03
CA ALA A 140 23.45 48.89 -17.49
C ALA A 140 22.16 49.67 -17.83
N LEU A 141 21.11 49.52 -17.04
CA LEU A 141 19.89 50.32 -17.19
C LEU A 141 20.15 51.81 -17.00
N ALA A 142 20.89 52.20 -15.95
CA ALA A 142 21.25 53.59 -15.72
C ALA A 142 22.05 54.19 -16.88
N SER A 143 22.99 53.43 -17.44
CA SER A 143 23.75 53.83 -18.65
C SER A 143 22.81 54.03 -19.87
N SER A 144 21.88 53.11 -20.11
CA SER A 144 20.93 53.20 -21.23
C SER A 144 20.00 54.39 -21.05
N GLN A 145 19.60 54.70 -19.80
CA GLN A 145 18.80 55.90 -19.48
C GLN A 145 19.58 57.23 -19.73
N ALA A 146 20.87 57.27 -19.40
CA ALA A 146 21.73 58.41 -19.71
C ALA A 146 21.88 58.62 -21.22
N GLN A 147 22.01 57.48 -22.00
CA GLN A 147 22.06 57.55 -23.46
C GLN A 147 20.74 58.06 -24.06
N LEU A 148 19.59 57.63 -23.52
CA LEU A 148 18.27 58.17 -23.93
C LEU A 148 18.18 59.68 -23.62
N ALA A 149 18.64 60.14 -22.47
CA ALA A 149 18.60 61.55 -22.11
C ALA A 149 19.48 62.39 -23.10
N LEU A 150 20.65 61.84 -23.48
CA LEU A 150 21.51 62.48 -24.50
C LEU A 150 20.78 62.55 -25.86
N ALA A 151 20.19 61.41 -26.31
CA ALA A 151 19.47 61.37 -27.59
C ALA A 151 18.27 62.34 -27.59
N THR A 152 17.53 62.41 -26.45
CA THR A 152 16.42 63.35 -26.29
C THR A 152 16.89 64.82 -26.36
N ALA A 153 18.07 65.13 -25.77
CA ALA A 153 18.67 66.48 -25.88
C ALA A 153 19.04 66.81 -27.32
N THR A 154 19.62 65.84 -28.05
CA THR A 154 19.96 66.00 -29.48
C THR A 154 18.70 66.24 -30.36
N VAL A 155 17.56 65.53 -30.06
CA VAL A 155 16.28 65.78 -30.75
C VAL A 155 15.83 67.22 -30.47
N LYS A 156 15.91 67.67 -29.23
CA LYS A 156 15.52 69.03 -28.84
C LYS A 156 16.38 70.09 -29.55
N GLU A 157 17.69 69.85 -29.67
CA GLU A 157 18.59 70.73 -30.39
C GLU A 157 18.29 70.79 -31.88
N ALA A 158 18.13 69.64 -32.56
CA ALA A 158 17.79 69.54 -33.93
C ALA A 158 16.45 70.20 -34.28
N ARG A 159 15.45 70.03 -33.45
CA ARG A 159 14.14 70.69 -33.60
C ARG A 159 14.26 72.20 -33.42
N ALA A 160 15.01 72.70 -32.44
CA ALA A 160 15.26 74.11 -32.24
C ALA A 160 16.01 74.74 -33.43
N SER A 161 16.94 73.98 -34.04
CA SER A 161 17.65 74.47 -35.23
C SER A 161 16.70 74.51 -36.46
N LEU A 162 15.90 73.50 -36.67
CA LEU A 162 14.88 73.49 -37.74
C LEU A 162 13.93 74.68 -37.60
N ALA A 163 13.34 74.82 -36.39
CA ALA A 163 12.43 75.93 -36.10
C ALA A 163 13.04 77.32 -36.38
N ARG A 164 14.31 77.52 -36.10
CA ARG A 164 15.02 78.76 -36.47
C ARG A 164 15.13 78.93 -37.99
N PHE A 165 15.47 77.89 -38.71
CA PHE A 165 15.53 77.93 -40.19
C PHE A 165 14.15 78.16 -40.81
N GLU A 166 13.11 77.58 -40.32
CA GLU A 166 11.71 77.79 -40.75
C GLU A 166 11.26 79.23 -40.48
N GLU A 167 11.62 79.81 -39.34
CA GLU A 167 11.28 81.18 -38.98
C GLU A 167 12.01 82.17 -39.90
N VAL A 168 13.35 81.95 -40.15
CA VAL A 168 14.11 82.79 -41.14
C VAL A 168 13.52 82.66 -42.53
N SER A 169 13.10 81.48 -42.98
CA SER A 169 12.46 81.29 -44.27
C SER A 169 11.16 82.05 -44.38
N ARG A 170 10.34 81.98 -43.30
CA ARG A 170 9.07 82.73 -43.24
C ARG A 170 9.30 84.25 -43.35
N LEU A 171 10.27 84.78 -42.58
CA LEU A 171 10.59 86.18 -42.57
C LEU A 171 11.22 86.72 -43.85
N SER A 172 11.98 85.89 -44.57
CA SER A 172 12.61 86.22 -45.85
C SER A 172 11.77 86.00 -47.08
N GLY A 173 10.51 85.55 -46.91
CA GLY A 173 9.64 85.21 -48.02
C GLY A 173 10.13 84.02 -48.84
N GLY A 174 10.83 83.06 -48.23
CA GLY A 174 11.40 81.83 -48.83
C GLY A 174 12.69 82.04 -49.59
N LYS A 175 13.36 83.17 -49.44
CA LYS A 175 14.65 83.42 -50.14
C LYS A 175 15.88 82.87 -49.42
N VAL A 176 15.81 82.74 -48.09
CA VAL A 176 16.88 82.27 -47.24
C VAL A 176 16.23 81.53 -46.05
N PRO A 177 16.72 80.37 -45.64
CA PRO A 177 17.78 79.53 -46.23
C PRO A 177 17.29 78.83 -47.54
N SER A 178 18.23 78.17 -48.27
CA SER A 178 17.95 77.38 -49.43
C SER A 178 17.03 76.16 -49.16
N ALA A 179 16.30 75.69 -50.13
CA ALA A 179 15.44 74.49 -49.95
C ALA A 179 16.29 73.26 -49.49
N ALA A 180 17.52 73.16 -50.01
CA ALA A 180 18.45 72.08 -49.63
C ALA A 180 18.90 72.15 -48.17
N GLU A 181 19.07 73.36 -47.61
CA GLU A 181 19.41 73.58 -46.20
C GLU A 181 18.23 73.23 -45.28
N LEU A 182 17.00 73.59 -45.70
CA LEU A 182 15.79 73.18 -44.96
C LEU A 182 15.58 71.69 -44.96
N ASP A 183 15.79 71.03 -46.11
CA ASP A 183 15.67 69.55 -46.22
C ASP A 183 16.76 68.85 -45.41
N THR A 184 17.99 69.42 -45.36
CA THR A 184 19.07 68.91 -44.50
C THR A 184 18.70 69.00 -43.01
N ALA A 185 18.10 70.15 -42.62
CA ALA A 185 17.67 70.34 -41.24
C ALA A 185 16.53 69.38 -40.86
N ARG A 186 15.56 69.16 -41.75
CA ARG A 186 14.48 68.15 -41.57
C ARG A 186 15.05 66.73 -41.40
N ALA A 187 15.93 66.34 -42.35
CA ALA A 187 16.61 65.04 -42.27
C ALA A 187 17.43 64.87 -40.99
N SER A 188 17.97 65.99 -40.45
CA SER A 188 18.68 65.93 -39.16
C SER A 188 17.74 65.68 -37.99
N VAL A 189 16.53 66.27 -37.98
CA VAL A 189 15.51 65.98 -36.99
C VAL A 189 15.07 64.52 -37.09
N ASP A 190 14.79 64.03 -38.29
CA ASP A 190 14.37 62.64 -38.51
C ASP A 190 15.40 61.63 -38.00
N ARG A 191 16.71 61.88 -38.29
CA ARG A 191 17.80 61.07 -37.74
C ARG A 191 17.90 61.13 -36.23
N ALA A 192 17.74 62.31 -35.64
CA ALA A 192 17.74 62.47 -34.18
C ALA A 192 16.55 61.73 -33.52
N VAL A 193 15.36 61.81 -34.09
CA VAL A 193 14.16 61.09 -33.62
C VAL A 193 14.36 59.57 -33.74
N ALA A 194 14.94 59.10 -34.84
CA ALA A 194 15.24 57.68 -35.00
C ALA A 194 16.28 57.20 -33.96
N SER A 195 17.28 58.04 -33.68
CA SER A 195 18.29 57.78 -32.62
C SER A 195 17.66 57.74 -31.22
N GLU A 196 16.72 58.69 -30.92
CA GLU A 196 15.96 58.65 -29.64
C GLU A 196 15.10 57.37 -29.53
N ALA A 197 14.45 56.98 -30.63
CA ALA A 197 13.66 55.76 -30.64
C ALA A 197 14.53 54.51 -30.39
N SER A 198 15.71 54.45 -30.96
CA SER A 198 16.70 53.40 -30.74
C SER A 198 17.18 53.38 -29.28
N ALA A 199 17.52 54.56 -28.71
CA ALA A 199 17.95 54.68 -27.32
C ALA A 199 16.79 54.26 -26.35
N ARG A 200 15.56 54.61 -26.66
CA ARG A 200 14.37 54.19 -25.89
C ARG A 200 14.19 52.68 -25.93
N ALA A 201 14.38 52.04 -27.09
CA ALA A 201 14.32 50.58 -27.21
C ALA A 201 15.44 49.90 -26.35
N ASN A 202 16.66 50.49 -26.31
CA ASN A 202 17.74 50.00 -25.44
C ASN A 202 17.39 50.07 -23.95
N VAL A 203 16.75 51.16 -23.50
CA VAL A 203 16.23 51.27 -22.12
C VAL A 203 15.24 50.15 -21.83
N THR A 204 14.32 49.89 -22.75
CA THR A 204 13.30 48.82 -22.59
C THR A 204 13.97 47.44 -22.48
N SER A 205 14.97 47.17 -23.32
CA SER A 205 15.75 45.94 -23.28
C SER A 205 16.53 45.78 -21.97
N SER A 206 17.26 46.83 -21.55
CA SER A 206 18.01 46.80 -20.26
C SER A 206 17.07 46.65 -19.07
N ARG A 207 15.85 47.22 -19.11
CA ARG A 207 14.83 47.05 -18.08
C ARG A 207 14.32 45.62 -18.01
N ALA A 208 14.11 44.98 -19.17
CA ALA A 208 13.69 43.59 -19.23
C ALA A 208 14.76 42.65 -18.64
N THR A 209 16.03 42.90 -18.97
CA THR A 209 17.15 42.14 -18.40
C THR A 209 17.19 42.29 -16.88
N LEU A 210 17.10 43.52 -16.36
CA LEU A 210 17.07 43.74 -14.92
C LEU A 210 15.89 43.00 -14.25
N SER A 211 14.70 43.04 -14.83
CA SER A 211 13.53 42.34 -14.31
C SER A 211 13.74 40.82 -14.24
N THR A 212 14.41 40.24 -15.24
CA THR A 212 14.78 38.81 -15.24
C THR A 212 15.75 38.49 -14.12
N ASP A 213 16.80 39.31 -13.92
CA ASP A 213 17.78 39.11 -12.87
C ASP A 213 17.19 39.30 -11.46
N GLU A 214 16.30 40.27 -11.27
CA GLU A 214 15.54 40.46 -10.02
C GLU A 214 14.59 39.28 -9.73
N THR A 215 13.96 38.72 -10.76
CA THR A 215 13.16 37.50 -10.64
C THR A 215 14.00 36.31 -10.20
N ASN A 216 15.15 36.09 -10.82
CA ASN A 216 16.08 35.04 -10.44
C ASN A 216 16.58 35.24 -8.99
N PHE A 217 16.89 36.47 -8.60
CA PHE A 217 17.28 36.79 -7.22
C PHE A 217 16.15 36.46 -6.22
N SER A 218 14.90 36.77 -6.56
CA SER A 218 13.74 36.46 -5.70
C SER A 218 13.52 34.96 -5.55
N LYS A 219 13.77 34.15 -6.60
CA LYS A 219 13.67 32.70 -6.62
C LYS A 219 14.74 32.00 -5.80
N ALA A 220 15.84 32.69 -5.44
CA ALA A 220 16.84 32.18 -4.53
C ALA A 220 16.32 32.04 -3.08
N SER A 221 15.21 32.70 -2.73
CA SER A 221 14.48 32.49 -1.50
C SER A 221 13.31 31.55 -1.78
N ILE A 222 13.46 30.27 -1.43
CA ILE A 222 12.46 29.24 -1.64
C ILE A 222 11.34 29.43 -0.60
N ARG A 223 10.11 29.57 -1.08
CA ARG A 223 8.95 29.89 -0.25
C ARG A 223 7.89 28.80 -0.31
N SER A 224 7.08 28.70 0.75
CA SER A 224 5.92 27.80 0.74
C SER A 224 4.82 28.36 -0.19
N PRO A 225 4.28 27.56 -1.12
CA PRO A 225 3.15 27.95 -1.96
C PRO A 225 1.79 27.79 -1.25
N ILE A 226 1.75 27.11 -0.09
CA ILE A 226 0.55 26.80 0.67
C ILE A 226 0.77 27.03 2.17
N ASP A 227 -0.32 27.21 2.90
CA ASP A 227 -0.32 27.10 4.36
C ASP A 227 -0.30 25.63 4.75
N GLY A 228 0.46 25.23 5.78
CA GLY A 228 0.51 23.83 6.16
C GLY A 228 1.58 23.48 7.18
N VAL A 229 1.91 22.20 7.25
CA VAL A 229 2.93 21.63 8.12
C VAL A 229 3.99 20.93 7.28
N VAL A 230 5.25 21.14 7.61
CA VAL A 230 6.38 20.46 6.96
C VAL A 230 6.42 18.99 7.39
N LEU A 231 6.26 18.07 6.43
CA LEU A 231 6.33 16.64 6.68
C LEU A 231 7.76 16.10 6.61
N THR A 232 8.51 16.55 5.58
CA THR A 232 9.88 16.10 5.34
C THR A 232 10.78 17.26 4.98
N ARG A 233 12.02 17.20 5.41
CA ARG A 233 13.13 18.10 5.06
C ARG A 233 14.31 17.24 4.60
N THR A 234 14.77 17.46 3.37
CA THR A 234 15.87 16.71 2.77
C THR A 234 17.09 17.57 2.49
N VAL A 235 17.09 18.80 2.99
CA VAL A 235 18.11 19.80 2.70
C VAL A 235 18.69 20.37 4.00
N ASP A 236 20.03 20.53 4.02
CA ASP A 236 20.78 21.12 5.12
C ASP A 236 21.60 22.32 4.64
N PRO A 237 21.96 23.28 5.54
CA PRO A 237 22.89 24.33 5.21
C PRO A 237 24.21 23.76 4.68
N GLY A 238 24.71 24.34 3.56
CA GLY A 238 25.90 23.86 2.86
C GLY A 238 25.63 22.85 1.74
N ASN A 239 24.42 22.28 1.65
CA ASN A 239 24.07 21.39 0.56
C ASN A 239 24.03 22.16 -0.77
N ALA A 240 24.59 21.58 -1.83
CA ALA A 240 24.41 22.07 -3.19
C ALA A 240 23.08 21.53 -3.74
N VAL A 241 22.24 22.42 -4.26
CA VAL A 241 21.00 22.09 -4.98
C VAL A 241 21.18 22.43 -6.45
N ALA A 242 20.68 21.54 -7.31
CA ALA A 242 20.76 21.72 -8.76
C ALA A 242 19.34 21.76 -9.34
N ALA A 243 19.05 22.76 -10.15
CA ALA A 243 17.87 22.78 -11.00
C ALA A 243 18.11 21.84 -12.17
N SER A 244 17.85 20.53 -11.98
CA SER A 244 17.95 19.49 -12.99
C SER A 244 16.58 19.09 -13.50
N LEU A 245 16.54 18.29 -14.58
CA LEU A 245 15.29 17.74 -15.16
C LEU A 245 14.47 16.94 -14.13
N GLN A 246 15.10 16.42 -13.07
CA GLN A 246 14.43 15.86 -11.90
C GLN A 246 14.59 16.85 -10.75
N ALA A 247 13.57 17.64 -10.50
CA ALA A 247 13.56 18.56 -9.35
C ALA A 247 13.73 17.76 -8.06
N VAL A 248 14.85 18.01 -7.37
CA VAL A 248 15.07 17.42 -6.03
C VAL A 248 14.08 18.07 -5.08
N THR A 249 13.23 17.24 -4.47
CA THR A 249 12.32 17.70 -3.42
C THR A 249 13.12 18.09 -2.18
N LEU A 250 13.01 19.34 -1.77
CA LEU A 250 13.66 19.87 -0.57
C LEU A 250 12.77 19.74 0.66
N PHE A 251 11.48 19.99 0.46
CA PHE A 251 10.45 19.87 1.49
C PHE A 251 9.20 19.26 0.91
N THR A 252 8.48 18.54 1.76
CA THR A 252 7.09 18.17 1.51
C THR A 252 6.22 18.88 2.57
N VAL A 253 5.27 19.69 2.13
CA VAL A 253 4.33 20.41 2.99
C VAL A 253 2.94 19.88 2.78
N ALA A 254 2.26 19.51 3.87
CA ALA A 254 0.86 19.12 3.86
C ALA A 254 -0.03 20.27 4.31
N GLU A 255 -1.13 20.53 3.59
CA GLU A 255 -2.03 21.63 3.86
C GLU A 255 -2.80 21.43 5.16
N ASN A 256 -3.39 20.27 5.35
CA ASN A 256 -4.21 19.97 6.52
C ASN A 256 -3.99 18.54 6.99
N LEU A 257 -3.65 18.38 8.26
CA LEU A 257 -3.47 17.07 8.90
C LEU A 257 -4.74 16.59 9.62
N ALA A 258 -5.74 17.45 9.82
CA ALA A 258 -7.02 17.07 10.44
C ALA A 258 -7.92 16.27 9.47
N GLN A 259 -7.67 16.37 8.17
CA GLN A 259 -8.34 15.59 7.14
C GLN A 259 -7.31 14.81 6.34
N LEU A 260 -7.42 13.50 6.40
CA LEU A 260 -6.53 12.59 5.67
C LEU A 260 -7.33 11.80 4.63
N LYS A 261 -6.61 11.22 3.70
CA LYS A 261 -7.12 10.22 2.76
C LYS A 261 -6.43 8.91 3.04
N LEU A 262 -7.18 7.84 2.97
CA LEU A 262 -6.64 6.50 3.00
C LEU A 262 -6.73 5.92 1.58
N ASP A 263 -5.60 5.73 0.94
CA ASP A 263 -5.49 5.09 -0.36
C ASP A 263 -5.29 3.60 -0.15
N VAL A 264 -6.30 2.80 -0.46
CA VAL A 264 -6.29 1.34 -0.33
C VAL A 264 -6.20 0.68 -1.69
N SER A 265 -5.42 -0.39 -1.77
CA SER A 265 -5.30 -1.22 -2.97
C SER A 265 -6.32 -2.35 -2.91
N VAL A 266 -7.35 -2.28 -3.73
CA VAL A 266 -8.40 -3.30 -3.85
C VAL A 266 -8.04 -4.24 -4.99
N ASP A 267 -8.15 -5.54 -4.76
CA ASP A 267 -7.90 -6.57 -5.77
C ASP A 267 -8.87 -6.48 -6.96
N GLU A 268 -8.43 -6.86 -8.16
CA GLU A 268 -9.25 -6.87 -9.37
C GLU A 268 -10.52 -7.73 -9.20
N ALA A 269 -10.43 -8.83 -8.45
CA ALA A 269 -11.58 -9.70 -8.20
C ALA A 269 -12.69 -9.03 -7.39
N ASP A 270 -12.34 -8.08 -6.53
CA ASP A 270 -13.25 -7.45 -5.58
C ASP A 270 -13.72 -6.06 -5.99
N VAL A 271 -12.97 -5.38 -6.89
CA VAL A 271 -13.24 -3.98 -7.27
C VAL A 271 -14.64 -3.77 -7.85
N GLY A 272 -15.20 -4.79 -8.53
CA GLY A 272 -16.55 -4.73 -9.08
C GLY A 272 -17.66 -4.55 -8.03
N SER A 273 -17.39 -4.93 -6.77
CA SER A 273 -18.30 -4.80 -5.64
C SER A 273 -18.12 -3.49 -4.85
N VAL A 274 -17.03 -2.75 -5.11
CA VAL A 274 -16.67 -1.51 -4.39
C VAL A 274 -17.21 -0.29 -5.14
N LYS A 275 -17.99 0.54 -4.45
CA LYS A 275 -18.65 1.73 -5.02
C LYS A 275 -18.43 2.96 -4.14
N MET A 276 -18.49 4.14 -4.76
CA MET A 276 -18.49 5.42 -4.05
C MET A 276 -19.61 5.49 -3.02
N GLY A 277 -19.33 6.10 -1.87
CA GLY A 277 -20.30 6.29 -0.79
C GLY A 277 -20.48 5.10 0.15
N GLN A 278 -19.84 3.95 -0.11
CA GLN A 278 -19.88 2.81 0.79
C GLN A 278 -19.12 3.13 2.09
N LYS A 279 -19.64 2.60 3.18
CA LYS A 279 -19.01 2.69 4.50
C LYS A 279 -17.86 1.70 4.58
N ALA A 280 -16.78 2.15 5.19
CA ALA A 280 -15.63 1.32 5.50
C ALA A 280 -15.20 1.57 6.94
N SER A 281 -14.50 0.63 7.51
CA SER A 281 -13.76 0.80 8.74
C SER A 281 -12.32 0.36 8.52
N PHE A 282 -11.39 1.04 9.16
CA PHE A 282 -9.99 0.64 9.06
C PHE A 282 -9.31 0.66 10.42
N THR A 283 -8.23 -0.09 10.51
CA THR A 283 -7.31 -0.10 11.64
C THR A 283 -5.92 0.25 11.13
N VAL A 284 -5.16 0.99 11.92
CA VAL A 284 -3.75 1.28 11.61
C VAL A 284 -2.84 0.40 12.44
N SER A 285 -1.67 0.04 11.90
CA SER A 285 -0.71 -0.81 12.60
C SER A 285 -0.25 -0.23 13.94
N ALA A 286 -0.29 1.10 14.09
CA ALA A 286 0.04 1.78 15.35
C ALA A 286 -1.05 1.63 16.42
N TYR A 287 -2.33 1.45 16.04
CA TYR A 287 -3.46 1.33 16.95
C TYR A 287 -4.37 0.16 16.53
N PRO A 288 -3.95 -1.11 16.72
CA PRO A 288 -4.68 -2.27 16.19
C PRO A 288 -6.04 -2.51 16.87
N SER A 289 -6.22 -2.01 18.09
CA SER A 289 -7.48 -2.13 18.83
C SER A 289 -8.51 -1.03 18.50
N ARG A 290 -8.10 0.05 17.83
CA ARG A 290 -8.98 1.18 17.49
C ARG A 290 -9.43 1.09 16.04
N ARG A 291 -10.74 1.09 15.84
CA ARG A 291 -11.36 1.16 14.51
C ARG A 291 -11.76 2.58 14.19
N TYR A 292 -11.39 3.03 13.02
CA TYR A 292 -11.72 4.34 12.51
C TYR A 292 -12.76 4.21 11.40
N PRO A 293 -13.83 5.00 11.43
CA PRO A 293 -14.78 5.04 10.34
C PRO A 293 -14.19 5.78 9.13
N ALA A 294 -14.55 5.33 7.94
CA ALA A 294 -14.19 6.00 6.69
C ALA A 294 -15.30 5.80 5.65
N THR A 295 -15.30 6.63 4.64
CA THR A 295 -16.25 6.54 3.52
C THR A 295 -15.48 6.57 2.21
N ILE A 296 -15.86 5.73 1.25
CA ILE A 296 -15.25 5.71 -0.07
C ILE A 296 -15.65 6.97 -0.83
N ASN A 297 -14.67 7.79 -1.15
CA ASN A 297 -14.83 8.98 -1.96
C ASN A 297 -14.67 8.67 -3.44
N ARG A 298 -13.68 7.87 -3.79
CA ARG A 298 -13.35 7.57 -5.18
C ARG A 298 -12.76 6.17 -5.33
N VAL A 299 -13.12 5.52 -6.44
CA VAL A 299 -12.46 4.31 -6.94
C VAL A 299 -11.78 4.68 -8.25
N ALA A 300 -10.48 4.49 -8.36
CA ALA A 300 -9.74 4.82 -9.56
C ALA A 300 -10.06 3.84 -10.70
N PHE A 301 -10.21 4.35 -11.93
CA PHE A 301 -10.37 3.49 -13.11
C PHE A 301 -9.04 2.91 -13.60
N GLY A 302 -7.93 3.56 -13.28
CA GLY A 302 -6.60 3.07 -13.62
C GLY A 302 -6.14 2.01 -12.62
N SER A 303 -5.65 0.89 -13.14
CA SER A 303 -5.04 -0.15 -12.31
C SER A 303 -3.55 0.11 -12.09
N THR A 304 -3.05 -0.36 -10.96
CA THR A 304 -1.61 -0.44 -10.67
C THR A 304 -1.22 -1.90 -10.65
N LYS A 305 -0.16 -2.24 -11.38
CA LYS A 305 0.38 -3.60 -11.40
C LYS A 305 1.68 -3.64 -10.62
N THR A 306 1.69 -4.37 -9.50
CA THR A 306 2.87 -4.58 -8.66
C THR A 306 3.03 -6.09 -8.49
N ASP A 307 4.23 -6.62 -8.75
CA ASP A 307 4.55 -8.05 -8.61
C ASP A 307 3.55 -8.99 -9.30
N ASN A 308 3.09 -8.63 -10.49
CA ASN A 308 2.07 -9.34 -11.26
C ASN A 308 0.66 -9.35 -10.65
N VAL A 309 0.41 -8.63 -9.57
CA VAL A 309 -0.93 -8.44 -8.99
C VAL A 309 -1.51 -7.12 -9.51
N VAL A 310 -2.72 -7.18 -10.03
CA VAL A 310 -3.48 -6.02 -10.52
C VAL A 310 -4.37 -5.53 -9.39
N THR A 311 -4.17 -4.27 -9.00
CA THR A 311 -4.98 -3.63 -7.96
C THR A 311 -5.53 -2.29 -8.44
N TYR A 312 -6.65 -1.87 -7.86
CA TYR A 312 -7.28 -0.58 -8.11
C TYR A 312 -7.24 0.25 -6.84
N VAL A 313 -6.75 1.49 -6.95
CA VAL A 313 -6.66 2.39 -5.80
C VAL A 313 -8.04 2.94 -5.49
N SER A 314 -8.52 2.69 -4.28
CA SER A 314 -9.74 3.30 -3.75
C SER A 314 -9.36 4.29 -2.65
N THR A 315 -9.82 5.54 -2.78
CA THR A 315 -9.55 6.63 -1.84
C THR A 315 -10.72 6.76 -0.88
N LEU A 316 -10.43 6.69 0.41
CA LEU A 316 -11.38 6.87 1.49
C LEU A 316 -11.07 8.17 2.23
N ASP A 317 -12.11 8.93 2.57
CA ASP A 317 -11.98 10.12 3.41
C ASP A 317 -11.95 9.71 4.88
N VAL A 318 -10.98 10.29 5.61
CA VAL A 318 -10.68 9.98 7.00
C VAL A 318 -10.66 11.27 7.82
N ASP A 319 -11.45 11.31 8.88
CA ASP A 319 -11.39 12.37 9.88
C ASP A 319 -10.28 12.08 10.90
N ASN A 320 -9.39 13.05 11.05
CA ASN A 320 -8.25 13.03 11.97
C ASN A 320 -8.23 14.29 12.86
N SER A 321 -9.39 14.72 13.32
CA SER A 321 -9.52 15.93 14.16
C SER A 321 -8.70 15.84 15.46
N ASP A 322 -8.46 14.63 15.97
CA ASP A 322 -7.63 14.36 17.14
C ASP A 322 -6.12 14.31 16.84
N LEU A 323 -5.71 14.44 15.56
CA LEU A 323 -4.33 14.38 15.08
C LEU A 323 -3.56 13.11 15.52
N SER A 324 -4.28 12.04 15.84
CA SER A 324 -3.68 10.76 16.23
C SER A 324 -3.08 9.99 15.07
N LEU A 325 -3.63 10.18 13.87
CA LEU A 325 -3.17 9.55 12.64
C LEU A 325 -2.11 10.43 11.96
N ARG A 326 -1.08 9.77 11.44
CA ARG A 326 0.00 10.46 10.71
C ARG A 326 0.04 10.00 9.26
N PRO A 327 0.30 10.90 8.30
CA PRO A 327 0.60 10.52 6.94
C PRO A 327 1.71 9.46 6.86
N GLY A 328 1.57 8.50 5.95
CA GLY A 328 2.51 7.40 5.80
C GLY A 328 2.20 6.15 6.65
N MET A 329 1.26 6.21 7.60
CA MET A 329 0.85 5.02 8.35
C MET A 329 0.16 4.01 7.43
N THR A 330 0.48 2.73 7.62
CA THR A 330 -0.19 1.62 6.95
C THR A 330 -1.48 1.27 7.68
N ALA A 331 -2.52 0.98 6.91
CA ALA A 331 -3.84 0.64 7.41
C ALA A 331 -4.41 -0.58 6.70
N ALA A 332 -5.18 -1.38 7.45
CA ALA A 332 -6.01 -2.44 6.92
C ALA A 332 -7.46 -1.98 6.95
N ALA A 333 -8.07 -1.84 5.78
CA ALA A 333 -9.45 -1.39 5.62
C ALA A 333 -10.36 -2.58 5.36
N THR A 334 -11.56 -2.51 5.92
CA THR A 334 -12.68 -3.42 5.67
C THR A 334 -13.82 -2.59 5.09
N ILE A 335 -14.11 -2.80 3.82
CA ILE A 335 -15.14 -2.11 3.07
C ILE A 335 -16.41 -2.95 3.08
N VAL A 336 -17.54 -2.36 3.41
CA VAL A 336 -18.85 -3.03 3.35
C VAL A 336 -19.35 -2.97 1.90
N ALA A 337 -19.15 -4.06 1.17
CA ALA A 337 -19.51 -4.16 -0.25
C ALA A 337 -21.02 -4.32 -0.45
N THR A 338 -21.63 -5.22 0.33
CA THR A 338 -23.08 -5.47 0.27
C THR A 338 -23.59 -5.80 1.66
N GLU A 339 -24.68 -5.17 2.03
CA GLU A 339 -25.43 -5.47 3.26
C GLU A 339 -26.83 -5.94 2.86
N ARG A 340 -27.22 -7.12 3.34
CA ARG A 340 -28.57 -7.66 3.18
C ARG A 340 -29.14 -8.01 4.54
N ASN A 341 -30.24 -7.38 4.86
CA ASN A 341 -30.92 -7.58 6.12
C ASN A 341 -32.06 -8.61 5.96
N ASP A 342 -32.35 -9.35 7.03
CA ASP A 342 -33.45 -10.31 7.12
C ASP A 342 -33.41 -11.43 6.04
N VAL A 343 -32.21 -11.91 5.70
CA VAL A 343 -32.01 -13.03 4.78
C VAL A 343 -31.89 -14.36 5.55
N LEU A 344 -32.31 -15.45 4.92
CA LEU A 344 -32.12 -16.80 5.47
C LEU A 344 -30.63 -17.17 5.40
N LEU A 345 -30.04 -17.41 6.56
CA LEU A 345 -28.65 -17.84 6.68
C LEU A 345 -28.57 -19.37 6.67
N VAL A 346 -27.73 -19.90 5.79
CA VAL A 346 -27.39 -21.32 5.70
C VAL A 346 -25.97 -21.50 6.19
N PRO A 347 -25.71 -22.40 7.17
CA PRO A 347 -24.33 -22.66 7.59
C PRO A 347 -23.52 -23.24 6.45
N ASN A 348 -22.27 -22.83 6.34
CA ASN A 348 -21.36 -23.26 5.26
C ASN A 348 -21.12 -24.78 5.25
N THR A 349 -21.27 -25.43 6.40
CA THR A 349 -21.23 -26.90 6.55
C THR A 349 -22.34 -27.59 5.77
N ALA A 350 -23.54 -26.99 5.71
CA ALA A 350 -24.67 -27.54 4.97
C ALA A 350 -24.47 -27.46 3.44
N LEU A 351 -23.77 -26.42 2.95
CA LEU A 351 -23.48 -26.26 1.52
C LEU A 351 -22.42 -27.25 1.02
N ARG A 352 -21.55 -27.73 1.91
CA ARG A 352 -20.50 -28.70 1.60
C ARG A 352 -20.92 -30.16 1.90
N PHE A 353 -22.16 -30.34 2.35
CA PHE A 353 -22.66 -31.67 2.66
C PHE A 353 -22.95 -32.46 1.36
N SER A 354 -22.29 -33.61 1.24
CA SER A 354 -22.53 -34.57 0.16
C SER A 354 -23.03 -35.89 0.78
N PRO A 355 -24.27 -36.30 0.57
CA PRO A 355 -24.82 -37.56 1.13
C PRO A 355 -24.02 -38.81 0.69
N THR A 356 -23.43 -38.77 -0.50
CA THR A 356 -22.64 -39.89 -1.05
C THR A 356 -21.30 -40.08 -0.32
N ALA A 357 -20.69 -39.00 0.20
CA ALA A 357 -19.44 -39.08 0.94
C ALA A 357 -19.62 -39.62 2.37
N ALA A 358 -20.78 -39.35 2.98
CA ALA A 358 -21.08 -39.86 4.33
C ALA A 358 -21.36 -41.39 4.30
N ALA A 359 -21.96 -41.91 3.23
CA ALA A 359 -22.17 -43.34 3.04
C ALA A 359 -20.86 -44.10 2.73
N ALA A 360 -19.92 -43.48 2.02
CA ALA A 360 -18.64 -44.07 1.69
C ALA A 360 -17.67 -44.11 2.90
N GLY A 361 -17.78 -43.13 3.83
CA GLY A 361 -16.97 -43.06 5.05
C GLY A 361 -17.34 -44.09 6.11
N ALA A 362 -18.62 -44.45 6.21
CA ALA A 362 -19.10 -45.49 7.14
C ALA A 362 -18.78 -46.93 6.67
N GLY A 363 -18.62 -47.14 5.38
CA GLY A 363 -18.28 -48.47 4.80
C GLY A 363 -16.79 -48.79 4.78
N SER A 364 -15.92 -47.81 4.85
CA SER A 364 -14.46 -47.99 4.73
C SER A 364 -13.72 -48.25 6.06
N ALA A 365 -14.37 -48.08 7.18
CA ALA A 365 -13.77 -48.34 8.51
C ALA A 365 -13.90 -49.82 8.95
N ALA A 366 -14.73 -50.63 8.26
CA ALA A 366 -14.98 -52.02 8.64
C ALA A 366 -14.26 -53.09 7.76
N ALA A 367 -13.46 -52.71 6.78
CA ALA A 367 -12.86 -53.67 5.82
C ALA A 367 -11.32 -53.67 5.83
N SER A 368 -10.65 -53.47 6.93
CA SER A 368 -9.20 -53.74 7.03
C SER A 368 -8.78 -54.44 8.32
N GLY A 369 -9.47 -55.52 8.63
CA GLY A 369 -9.06 -56.46 9.65
C GLY A 369 -8.63 -57.81 9.01
N ASN A 370 -7.67 -57.80 8.11
CA ASN A 370 -7.05 -59.03 7.65
C ASN A 370 -6.08 -59.51 8.76
N VAL A 371 -6.58 -60.44 9.62
CA VAL A 371 -5.84 -61.12 10.70
C VAL A 371 -4.72 -62.01 10.15
N LEU A 372 -4.58 -62.16 8.83
CA LEU A 372 -3.55 -63.01 8.20
C LEU A 372 -2.22 -62.26 7.89
N SER A 373 -2.15 -60.93 8.04
CA SER A 373 -0.93 -60.17 7.74
C SER A 373 0.04 -60.03 8.92
N THR A 374 -0.34 -60.56 10.11
CA THR A 374 0.48 -60.44 11.32
C THR A 374 1.47 -61.63 11.48
N LEU A 375 1.43 -62.59 10.59
CA LEU A 375 2.24 -63.84 10.70
C LEU A 375 3.38 -64.00 9.67
N MET A 376 3.73 -62.94 8.92
CA MET A 376 4.90 -63.00 8.03
C MET A 376 6.00 -62.01 8.48
N PRO A 377 7.22 -62.48 8.67
CA PRO A 377 8.36 -61.62 9.01
C PRO A 377 8.76 -60.73 7.83
N ARG A 378 8.83 -59.46 8.06
CA ARG A 378 9.22 -58.42 7.10
C ARG A 378 10.72 -58.53 6.80
N MET A 379 11.10 -58.86 5.59
CA MET A 379 12.47 -58.75 5.10
C MET A 379 12.87 -57.28 4.89
N PRO A 380 14.09 -56.87 5.22
CA PRO A 380 14.55 -55.49 5.02
C PRO A 380 14.83 -55.25 3.51
N ARG A 381 14.22 -54.17 2.98
CA ARG A 381 14.49 -53.70 1.62
C ARG A 381 15.74 -52.82 1.63
N SER A 382 16.77 -53.28 0.96
CA SER A 382 18.03 -52.67 0.64
C SER A 382 17.83 -51.29 -0.03
N GLY A 383 18.54 -50.28 0.44
CA GLY A 383 18.56 -48.92 -0.11
C GLY A 383 19.27 -48.85 -1.45
N GLY A 384 18.61 -48.22 -2.39
CA GLY A 384 19.17 -47.82 -3.68
C GLY A 384 19.38 -46.30 -3.71
N THR A 385 20.60 -45.89 -3.42
CA THR A 385 21.14 -44.56 -3.71
C THR A 385 21.09 -44.26 -5.19
N ARG A 386 20.37 -43.21 -5.59
CA ARG A 386 20.57 -42.57 -6.91
C ARG A 386 21.27 -41.23 -6.74
N ARG A 387 22.49 -41.27 -7.19
CA ARG A 387 23.51 -40.25 -7.38
C ARG A 387 23.00 -39.18 -8.34
N ALA A 388 23.04 -37.92 -7.92
CA ALA A 388 22.90 -36.76 -8.77
C ALA A 388 24.13 -36.68 -9.69
N THR A 389 23.88 -36.49 -10.96
CA THR A 389 24.92 -36.19 -11.94
C THR A 389 24.87 -34.69 -12.24
N GLU A 390 25.90 -34.00 -11.83
CA GLU A 390 26.32 -32.70 -12.30
C GLU A 390 26.69 -32.78 -13.78
N ALA A 391 26.34 -31.77 -14.54
CA ALA A 391 27.00 -31.48 -15.79
C ALA A 391 27.33 -29.98 -15.85
N PRO A 392 28.57 -29.60 -16.17
CA PRO A 392 29.04 -28.23 -16.26
C PRO A 392 29.05 -27.76 -17.72
N GLY A 393 29.07 -26.48 -17.90
CA GLY A 393 29.57 -25.97 -19.19
C GLY A 393 28.91 -24.71 -19.68
N ALA A 394 29.68 -23.68 -19.59
CA ALA A 394 30.32 -22.86 -20.61
C ALA A 394 29.38 -21.79 -21.24
N ASN A 395 29.63 -20.55 -20.95
CA ASN A 395 30.67 -19.61 -21.45
C ASN A 395 30.28 -18.87 -22.74
N GLN A 396 30.55 -17.56 -22.72
CA GLN A 396 30.72 -16.59 -23.82
C GLN A 396 29.42 -16.11 -24.51
N GLY A 397 29.21 -14.82 -24.71
CA GLY A 397 30.08 -13.70 -24.95
C GLY A 397 29.31 -12.49 -25.42
N GLN A 398 29.87 -11.39 -25.12
CA GLN A 398 30.00 -10.14 -25.90
C GLN A 398 28.85 -9.68 -26.82
N ARG A 399 28.17 -8.61 -26.54
CA ARG A 399 28.47 -7.25 -27.05
C ARG A 399 27.64 -6.22 -26.36
#